data_2f7c1f40c3d47c43d3375ef29a7ed0c0
#
_entry.id   2f7c1f40c3d47c43d3375ef29a7ed0c0
#
_cell.length_a   1.000
_cell.length_b   1.000
_cell.length_c   1.000
_cell.angle_alpha   90.00
_cell.angle_beta   90.00
_cell.angle_gamma   90.00
#
_symmetry.space_group_name_H-M   'P 1'
#
loop_
_entity.id
_entity.type
_entity.pdbx_description
1 polymer ?
#
loop_
_entity_poly.entity_id
_entity_poly.type
_entity_poly.pdbx_seq_one_letter_code
_entity_poly.pdbx_strand_id
1 'polypeptide(L)'
;MNTETLITKDQQDLWNIMQQINNCWYKGQPAQLAEYFHDNIVFNSPDLKRQSTGKDICTQSYIDFLNSSKILLYKETNPVVHIFDNTAIVTYEFEIKYEQKDKVYHETGTDIMIFNKQENSWKAVWRSLANLKSA
;
A
#
# COMPACT_ATOMS: atom_id res chain seq x y z
N MET A 1 13.12 -11.53 12.05
CA MET A 1 11.93 -11.41 12.86
C MET A 1 11.71 -9.96 13.27
N ASN A 2 10.61 -9.37 12.88
CA ASN A 2 10.43 -7.94 13.04
C ASN A 2 9.22 -7.56 13.91
N THR A 3 8.77 -8.49 14.75
CA THR A 3 7.67 -8.20 15.66
C THR A 3 8.02 -7.08 16.64
N GLU A 4 9.30 -6.90 16.92
CA GLU A 4 9.75 -5.82 17.82
C GLU A 4 9.51 -4.44 17.25
N THR A 5 9.34 -4.30 15.94
CA THR A 5 9.06 -3.01 15.32
C THR A 5 7.62 -2.56 15.53
N LEU A 6 6.75 -3.42 16.06
CA LEU A 6 5.36 -3.09 16.35
C LEU A 6 5.10 -3.09 17.85
N ILE A 7 6.01 -2.49 18.63
CA ILE A 7 5.94 -2.50 20.08
C ILE A 7 4.93 -1.49 20.60
N THR A 8 4.89 -0.29 20.03
CA THR A 8 4.04 0.78 20.52
C THR A 8 2.63 0.68 19.95
N LYS A 9 1.68 1.33 20.65
CA LYS A 9 0.32 1.43 20.15
C LYS A 9 0.27 2.16 18.81
N ASP A 10 1.03 3.23 18.64
CA ASP A 10 1.04 3.99 17.39
C ASP A 10 1.56 3.16 16.22
N GLN A 11 2.58 2.32 16.45
CA GLN A 11 3.08 1.42 15.42
C GLN A 11 2.01 0.40 15.02
N GLN A 12 1.31 -0.16 16.01
CA GLN A 12 0.22 -1.11 15.75
C GLN A 12 -0.91 -0.44 14.97
N ASP A 13 -1.28 0.79 15.37
CA ASP A 13 -2.35 1.54 14.70
C ASP A 13 -2.01 1.80 13.23
N LEU A 14 -0.76 2.17 12.95
CA LEU A 14 -0.34 2.41 11.58
C LEU A 14 -0.34 1.13 10.74
N TRP A 15 0.11 0.03 11.31
CA TRP A 15 0.02 -1.25 10.59
C TRP A 15 -1.44 -1.64 10.33
N ASN A 16 -2.32 -1.40 11.30
CA ASN A 16 -3.75 -1.65 11.10
C ASN A 16 -4.32 -0.79 9.97
N ILE A 17 -3.93 0.48 9.90
CA ILE A 17 -4.37 1.38 8.81
C ILE A 17 -3.88 0.84 7.47
N MET A 18 -2.62 0.41 7.39
CA MET A 18 -2.06 -0.15 6.16
C MET A 18 -2.84 -1.39 5.72
N GLN A 19 -3.20 -2.26 6.67
CA GLN A 19 -3.98 -3.44 6.37
C GLN A 19 -5.40 -3.08 5.92
N GLN A 20 -6.00 -2.05 6.49
CA GLN A 20 -7.31 -1.56 6.04
C GLN A 20 -7.25 -1.02 4.62
N ILE A 21 -6.19 -0.30 4.27
CA ILE A 21 -5.98 0.17 2.90
C ILE A 21 -5.96 -1.02 1.94
N ASN A 22 -5.17 -2.05 2.26
CA ASN A 22 -5.09 -3.23 1.41
C ASN A 22 -6.41 -3.98 1.35
N ASN A 23 -7.14 -4.06 2.46
CA ASN A 23 -8.46 -4.70 2.46
C ASN A 23 -9.46 -3.96 1.58
N CYS A 24 -9.39 -2.63 1.52
CA CYS A 24 -10.30 -1.86 0.66
C CYS A 24 -10.19 -2.28 -0.80
N TRP A 25 -8.97 -2.38 -1.32
CA TRP A 25 -8.84 -2.76 -2.73
C TRP A 25 -8.96 -4.27 -2.93
N TYR A 26 -8.37 -5.06 -2.02
CA TYR A 26 -8.35 -6.51 -2.14
C TYR A 26 -9.76 -7.12 -2.03
N LYS A 27 -10.61 -6.55 -1.18
CA LYS A 27 -11.96 -7.06 -0.93
C LYS A 27 -13.05 -6.37 -1.76
N GLY A 28 -12.66 -5.59 -2.78
CA GLY A 28 -13.59 -5.09 -3.77
C GLY A 28 -14.27 -3.78 -3.46
N GLN A 29 -13.68 -2.95 -2.59
CA GLN A 29 -14.21 -1.62 -2.27
C GLN A 29 -13.14 -0.55 -2.47
N PRO A 30 -12.48 -0.49 -3.65
CA PRO A 30 -11.32 0.39 -3.84
C PRO A 30 -11.66 1.88 -3.75
N ALA A 31 -12.90 2.29 -3.99
CA ALA A 31 -13.29 3.69 -3.88
C ALA A 31 -13.09 4.23 -2.44
N GLN A 32 -13.15 3.36 -1.43
CA GLN A 32 -12.95 3.77 -0.04
C GLN A 32 -11.49 4.16 0.26
N LEU A 33 -10.56 3.83 -0.62
CA LEU A 33 -9.16 4.22 -0.46
C LEU A 33 -8.97 5.72 -0.35
N ALA A 34 -9.85 6.49 -0.98
CA ALA A 34 -9.77 7.95 -0.93
C ALA A 34 -9.80 8.50 0.50
N GLU A 35 -10.40 7.78 1.44
CA GLU A 35 -10.47 8.21 2.84
C GLU A 35 -9.11 8.14 3.54
N TYR A 36 -8.20 7.32 3.04
CA TYR A 36 -6.88 7.13 3.63
C TYR A 36 -5.79 7.93 2.93
N PHE A 37 -6.09 8.51 1.77
CA PHE A 37 -5.09 9.19 0.94
C PHE A 37 -5.14 10.70 1.13
N HIS A 38 -3.97 11.29 1.25
CA HIS A 38 -3.82 12.74 1.22
C HIS A 38 -4.20 13.25 -0.18
N ASP A 39 -4.74 14.47 -0.25
CA ASP A 39 -5.16 15.06 -1.53
C ASP A 39 -4.03 15.06 -2.57
N ASN A 40 -2.80 15.24 -2.13
CA ASN A 40 -1.63 15.35 -3.00
C ASN A 40 -0.73 14.10 -2.96
N ILE A 41 -1.27 12.96 -2.62
CA ILE A 41 -0.50 11.71 -2.54
C ILE A 41 0.22 11.44 -3.86
N VAL A 42 1.42 10.87 -3.78
CA VAL A 42 2.23 10.51 -4.93
C VAL A 42 2.48 9.00 -4.93
N PHE A 43 2.14 8.35 -6.03
CA PHE A 43 2.52 6.98 -6.30
C PHE A 43 3.65 6.98 -7.31
N ASN A 44 4.64 6.11 -7.10
CA ASN A 44 5.82 6.01 -7.97
C ASN A 44 5.87 4.63 -8.61
N SER A 45 6.37 4.57 -9.85
CA SER A 45 6.76 3.29 -10.43
C SER A 45 7.96 2.73 -9.63
N PRO A 46 8.20 1.39 -9.68
CA PRO A 46 9.31 0.81 -8.90
C PRO A 46 10.67 1.39 -9.23
N ASP A 47 10.88 1.86 -10.47
CA ASP A 47 12.14 2.49 -10.89
C ASP A 47 12.17 3.99 -10.60
N LEU A 48 11.13 4.55 -10.00
CA LEU A 48 10.97 5.97 -9.65
C LEU A 48 10.98 6.92 -10.86
N LYS A 49 10.80 6.40 -12.06
CA LYS A 49 10.83 7.22 -13.29
C LYS A 49 9.46 7.79 -13.67
N ARG A 50 8.39 7.23 -13.14
CA ARG A 50 7.02 7.70 -13.41
C ARG A 50 6.30 7.92 -12.11
N GLN A 51 5.47 8.95 -12.08
CA GLN A 51 4.70 9.31 -10.90
C GLN A 51 3.26 9.58 -11.28
N SER A 52 2.35 9.20 -10.38
CA SER A 52 0.95 9.60 -10.42
C SER A 52 0.70 10.43 -9.18
N THR A 53 0.10 11.59 -9.35
CA THR A 53 -0.12 12.52 -8.25
C THR A 53 -1.60 12.82 -8.10
N GLY A 54 -2.06 12.81 -6.86
CA GLY A 54 -3.42 13.15 -6.51
C GLY A 54 -4.24 11.97 -6.06
N LYS A 55 -5.11 12.23 -5.10
CA LYS A 55 -5.97 11.23 -4.48
C LYS A 55 -6.81 10.48 -5.50
N ASP A 56 -7.44 11.21 -6.41
CA ASP A 56 -8.38 10.60 -7.36
C ASP A 56 -7.64 9.70 -8.36
N ILE A 57 -6.49 10.17 -8.87
CA ILE A 57 -5.70 9.40 -9.81
C ILE A 57 -5.14 8.14 -9.16
N CYS A 58 -4.63 8.26 -7.94
CA CYS A 58 -4.06 7.11 -7.23
C CYS A 58 -5.14 6.11 -6.84
N THR A 59 -6.30 6.56 -6.41
CA THR A 59 -7.44 5.68 -6.13
C THR A 59 -7.87 4.96 -7.40
N GLN A 60 -7.94 5.69 -8.51
CA GLN A 60 -8.36 5.11 -9.79
C GLN A 60 -7.40 4.02 -10.25
N SER A 61 -6.12 4.13 -9.95
CA SER A 61 -5.15 3.09 -10.34
C SER A 61 -5.48 1.73 -9.72
N TYR A 62 -5.96 1.72 -8.47
CA TYR A 62 -6.42 0.47 -7.84
C TYR A 62 -7.72 -0.04 -8.47
N ILE A 63 -8.63 0.87 -8.77
CA ILE A 63 -9.90 0.51 -9.42
C ILE A 63 -9.62 -0.15 -10.77
N ASP A 64 -8.75 0.45 -11.56
CA ASP A 64 -8.38 -0.06 -12.88
C ASP A 64 -7.72 -1.44 -12.77
N PHE A 65 -6.83 -1.63 -11.80
CA PHE A 65 -6.19 -2.91 -11.59
C PHE A 65 -7.22 -3.99 -11.26
N LEU A 66 -8.15 -3.71 -10.36
CA LEU A 66 -9.17 -4.68 -9.97
C LEU A 66 -10.14 -4.99 -11.10
N ASN A 67 -10.48 -3.99 -11.92
CA ASN A 67 -11.39 -4.21 -13.04
C ASN A 67 -10.77 -5.06 -14.14
N SER A 68 -9.43 -5.09 -14.21
CA SER A 68 -8.71 -5.86 -15.22
C SER A 68 -8.10 -7.14 -14.70
N SER A 69 -8.24 -7.44 -13.40
CA SER A 69 -7.52 -8.54 -12.77
C SER A 69 -8.43 -9.36 -11.87
N LYS A 70 -8.10 -10.64 -11.74
CA LYS A 70 -8.69 -11.50 -10.71
C LYS A 70 -7.59 -11.88 -9.73
N ILE A 71 -7.77 -11.51 -8.46
CA ILE A 71 -6.79 -11.82 -7.42
C ILE A 71 -6.96 -13.26 -6.98
N LEU A 72 -5.90 -14.05 -7.09
CA LEU A 72 -5.90 -15.46 -6.73
C LEU A 72 -5.25 -15.70 -5.37
N LEU A 73 -4.29 -14.85 -4.99
CA LEU A 73 -3.58 -14.95 -3.72
C LEU A 73 -3.05 -13.57 -3.36
N TYR A 74 -3.14 -13.20 -2.09
CA TYR A 74 -2.51 -11.98 -1.58
C TYR A 74 -2.09 -12.22 -0.13
N LYS A 75 -0.82 -11.93 0.18
CA LYS A 75 -0.26 -12.06 1.52
C LYS A 75 0.61 -10.87 1.87
N GLU A 76 0.63 -10.52 3.14
CA GLU A 76 1.48 -9.48 3.73
C GLU A 76 2.31 -10.10 4.84
N THR A 77 3.62 -9.82 4.86
CA THR A 77 4.53 -10.33 5.89
C THR A 77 5.55 -9.26 6.27
N ASN A 78 6.16 -9.44 7.43
CA ASN A 78 7.30 -8.64 7.91
C ASN A 78 7.03 -7.13 7.95
N PRO A 79 5.97 -6.69 8.63
CA PRO A 79 5.69 -5.26 8.74
C PRO A 79 6.73 -4.54 9.58
N VAL A 80 7.15 -3.38 9.12
CA VAL A 80 8.07 -2.47 9.83
C VAL A 80 7.47 -1.08 9.81
N VAL A 81 7.40 -0.45 10.97
CA VAL A 81 6.84 0.90 11.11
C VAL A 81 7.85 1.78 11.84
N HIS A 82 8.23 2.88 11.21
CA HIS A 82 9.06 3.91 11.81
C HIS A 82 8.25 5.19 11.92
N ILE A 83 8.26 5.82 13.10
CA ILE A 83 7.50 7.04 13.36
C ILE A 83 8.45 8.16 13.74
N PHE A 84 8.31 9.29 13.06
CA PHE A 84 9.08 10.51 13.29
C PHE A 84 8.08 11.67 13.43
N ASP A 85 7.67 11.96 14.67
CA ASP A 85 6.67 12.99 14.96
C ASP A 85 5.38 12.75 14.17
N ASN A 86 5.08 13.58 13.17
CA ASN A 86 3.86 13.48 12.36
C ASN A 86 4.07 12.73 11.04
N THR A 87 5.21 12.05 10.89
CA THR A 87 5.53 11.28 9.69
C THR A 87 5.81 9.84 10.08
N ALA A 88 5.30 8.92 9.31
CA ALA A 88 5.56 7.50 9.53
C ALA A 88 5.89 6.82 8.21
N ILE A 89 6.79 5.83 8.28
CA ILE A 89 7.15 4.99 7.15
C ILE A 89 6.73 3.57 7.49
N VAL A 90 5.87 3.01 6.66
CA VAL A 90 5.42 1.62 6.79
C VAL A 90 5.94 0.83 5.62
N THR A 91 6.64 -0.27 5.90
CA THR A 91 7.07 -1.20 4.86
C THR A 91 6.61 -2.60 5.24
N TYR A 92 6.36 -3.41 4.25
CA TYR A 92 6.05 -4.82 4.43
C TYR A 92 6.32 -5.56 3.13
N GLU A 93 6.53 -6.85 3.24
CA GLU A 93 6.69 -7.71 2.07
C GLU A 93 5.33 -8.23 1.65
N PHE A 94 5.11 -8.30 0.34
CA PHE A 94 3.86 -8.85 -0.20
C PHE A 94 4.15 -9.96 -1.19
N GLU A 95 3.16 -10.82 -1.31
CA GLU A 95 3.10 -11.82 -2.37
C GLU A 95 1.72 -11.72 -2.99
N ILE A 96 1.66 -11.60 -4.31
CA ILE A 96 0.40 -11.50 -5.04
C ILE A 96 0.41 -12.42 -6.25
N LYS A 97 -0.71 -13.09 -6.45
CA LYS A 97 -0.95 -13.90 -7.65
C LYS A 97 -2.25 -13.42 -8.25
N TYR A 98 -2.24 -13.08 -9.52
CA TYR A 98 -3.43 -12.55 -10.17
C TYR A 98 -3.48 -12.94 -11.64
N GLU A 99 -4.68 -12.90 -12.20
CA GLU A 99 -4.93 -13.23 -13.59
C GLU A 99 -5.38 -11.99 -14.34
N GLN A 100 -4.76 -11.74 -15.50
CA GLN A 100 -5.16 -10.67 -16.44
C GLN A 100 -5.09 -11.24 -17.85
N LYS A 101 -6.14 -11.07 -18.64
CA LYS A 101 -6.17 -11.46 -20.04
C LYS A 101 -5.72 -12.92 -20.25
N ASP A 102 -6.24 -13.81 -19.41
CA ASP A 102 -5.94 -15.25 -19.45
C ASP A 102 -4.49 -15.60 -19.12
N LYS A 103 -3.74 -14.67 -18.53
CA LYS A 103 -2.38 -14.90 -18.10
C LYS A 103 -2.28 -14.73 -16.59
N VAL A 104 -1.56 -15.65 -15.94
CA VAL A 104 -1.36 -15.61 -14.48
C VAL A 104 0.00 -14.99 -14.18
N TYR A 105 -0.01 -14.00 -13.29
CA TYR A 105 1.19 -13.34 -12.79
C TYR A 105 1.34 -13.68 -11.31
N HIS A 106 2.56 -13.94 -10.90
CA HIS A 106 2.89 -14.22 -9.50
C HIS A 106 4.11 -13.39 -9.14
N GLU A 107 3.92 -12.43 -8.22
CA GLU A 107 4.95 -11.43 -7.92
C GLU A 107 5.15 -11.30 -6.42
N THR A 108 6.37 -10.96 -6.02
CA THR A 108 6.72 -10.59 -4.66
C THR A 108 7.44 -9.26 -4.69
N GLY A 109 7.43 -8.57 -3.56
CA GLY A 109 8.11 -7.28 -3.45
C GLY A 109 7.96 -6.70 -2.06
N THR A 110 8.43 -5.46 -1.93
CA THR A 110 8.28 -4.66 -0.72
C THR A 110 7.44 -3.44 -1.06
N ASP A 111 6.39 -3.20 -0.28
CA ASP A 111 5.60 -1.98 -0.40
C ASP A 111 6.12 -0.96 0.62
N ILE A 112 6.27 0.28 0.18
CA ILE A 112 6.71 1.39 1.01
C ILE A 112 5.62 2.44 0.98
N MET A 113 5.04 2.75 2.14
CA MET A 113 4.00 3.76 2.24
C MET A 113 4.39 4.75 3.32
N ILE A 114 4.40 6.02 2.96
CA ILE A 114 4.70 7.10 3.91
C ILE A 114 3.39 7.78 4.28
N PHE A 115 3.21 8.00 5.58
CA PHE A 115 2.02 8.63 6.15
C PHE A 115 2.40 9.94 6.82
N ASN A 116 1.48 10.88 6.80
CA ASN A 116 1.59 12.13 7.54
C ASN A 116 0.34 12.30 8.40
N LYS A 117 0.52 12.71 9.64
CA LYS A 117 -0.58 12.88 10.58
C LYS A 117 -1.12 14.29 10.48
N GLN A 118 -2.40 14.40 10.19
CA GLN A 118 -3.10 15.68 10.07
C GLN A 118 -4.38 15.59 10.89
N GLU A 119 -4.55 16.54 11.84
CA GLU A 119 -5.75 16.60 12.67
C GLU A 119 -6.08 15.24 13.32
N ASN A 120 -5.04 14.60 13.88
CA ASN A 120 -5.14 13.29 14.54
C ASN A 120 -5.48 12.13 13.60
N SER A 121 -5.32 12.34 12.29
CA SER A 121 -5.60 11.31 11.30
C SER A 121 -4.37 11.08 10.42
N TRP A 122 -3.95 9.81 10.29
CA TRP A 122 -2.85 9.46 9.41
C TRP A 122 -3.36 9.34 7.98
N LYS A 123 -2.70 10.07 7.05
CA LYS A 123 -3.01 10.00 5.62
C LYS A 123 -1.78 9.57 4.85
N ALA A 124 -1.95 8.66 3.91
CA ALA A 124 -0.85 8.24 3.04
C ALA A 124 -0.50 9.36 2.08
N VAL A 125 0.79 9.69 1.97
CA VAL A 125 1.29 10.79 1.15
C VAL A 125 2.22 10.35 0.03
N TRP A 126 2.80 9.14 0.12
CA TRP A 126 3.79 8.68 -0.86
C TRP A 126 3.84 7.16 -0.84
N ARG A 127 3.96 6.57 -2.02
CA ARG A 127 4.05 5.11 -2.14
C ARG A 127 4.98 4.72 -3.26
N SER A 128 5.76 3.66 -3.04
CA SER A 128 6.52 2.98 -4.07
C SER A 128 6.65 1.50 -3.74
N LEU A 129 6.90 0.69 -4.75
CA LEU A 129 7.29 -0.69 -4.57
C LEU A 129 8.80 -0.81 -4.75
N ALA A 130 9.40 -1.75 -4.03
CA ALA A 130 10.82 -2.06 -4.15
C ALA A 130 10.98 -3.58 -4.27
N ASN A 131 12.13 -4.01 -4.79
CA ASN A 131 12.46 -5.43 -4.91
C ASN A 131 11.38 -6.26 -5.62
N LEU A 132 10.66 -5.63 -6.55
CA LEU A 132 9.61 -6.31 -7.30
C LEU A 132 10.21 -7.36 -8.22
N LYS A 133 9.70 -8.59 -8.13
CA LYS A 133 10.20 -9.69 -8.95
C LYS A 133 9.13 -10.76 -9.11
N SER A 134 9.29 -11.55 -10.15
CA SER A 134 8.45 -12.73 -10.37
C SER A 134 8.80 -13.80 -9.35
N ALA A 135 7.80 -14.39 -8.78
CA ALA A 135 7.97 -15.47 -7.81
C ALA A 135 8.06 -16.83 -8.50
#